data_f802520d8cbfe7889d1848423a2d773b
#
_entry.id   f802520d8cbfe7889d1848423a2d773b
#
_cell.length_a   1.000
_cell.length_b   1.000
_cell.length_c   1.000
_cell.angle_alpha   90.00
_cell.angle_beta   90.00
_cell.angle_gamma   90.00
#
_symmetry.space_group_name_H-M   'P 1'
#
loop_
_entity.id
_entity.type
_entity.pdbx_description
1 polymer ?
#
loop_
_entity_poly.entity_id
_entity_poly.type
_entity_poly.pdbx_seq_one_letter_code
_entity_poly.pdbx_strand_id
1 'polypeptide(L)'
;MKLNQLRYKPLNGWLRGAVLGLITTIVATPPTHALIPYVYEPSPLELKGASIGIGRTAAQLLQLGQPKEAALLAALAVRLQPEDERLWSVFAEAQLRSNQLDAASHSLARAKQLNPKKAGLWFAEASLALRDNRPADAVSLLIQGLELDPNNAGAYFDLGNARVMQANLQIALEAFEKASGLQPTFWEAVNNQGIVLFEMGKIKAAINRWRRVLQIKRNAEPMLALAAALNQINPGSTEALALANQALAENPNYVLLRHQKEQLWGERLRQATSHLLTNPNLRSAVERAEANADTNQ
;
A
#
# COMPACT_ATOMS: atom_id res chain seq x y z
N MET A 1 -46.80 -1.65 -37.85
CA MET A 1 -47.98 -2.53 -37.87
C MET A 1 -48.88 -2.20 -36.71
N LYS A 2 -49.94 -1.55 -37.01
CA LYS A 2 -51.25 -1.25 -36.43
C LYS A 2 -51.55 -1.59 -34.98
N LEU A 3 -51.83 -0.49 -34.26
CA LEU A 3 -52.59 -0.38 -33.02
C LEU A 3 -54.02 -0.97 -33.18
N ASN A 4 -54.52 -1.59 -32.13
CA ASN A 4 -55.97 -1.83 -31.99
C ASN A 4 -56.45 -1.12 -30.68
N GLN A 5 -57.30 -0.14 -30.92
CA GLN A 5 -58.12 0.56 -29.90
C GLN A 5 -59.36 -0.28 -29.60
N LEU A 6 -59.64 -0.51 -28.34
CA LEU A 6 -60.93 -1.00 -27.86
C LEU A 6 -61.79 0.17 -27.37
N ARG A 7 -62.85 0.45 -28.14
CA ARG A 7 -63.93 1.41 -27.78
C ARG A 7 -64.89 0.76 -26.83
N TYR A 8 -65.23 1.41 -25.74
CA TYR A 8 -66.40 1.10 -24.93
C TYR A 8 -67.60 1.90 -25.42
N LYS A 9 -68.73 1.20 -25.63
CA LYS A 9 -70.07 1.76 -25.93
C LYS A 9 -70.82 1.93 -24.62
N PRO A 10 -71.64 2.99 -24.44
CA PRO A 10 -72.52 3.13 -23.31
C PRO A 10 -73.84 2.40 -23.56
N LEU A 11 -74.34 1.72 -22.53
CA LEU A 11 -75.71 1.14 -22.45
C LEU A 11 -76.59 2.08 -21.67
N ASN A 12 -77.59 2.66 -22.39
CA ASN A 12 -78.73 3.35 -21.78
C ASN A 12 -79.80 2.30 -21.35
N GLY A 13 -80.29 2.43 -20.15
CA GLY A 13 -81.43 1.63 -19.66
C GLY A 13 -82.09 2.35 -18.50
N TRP A 14 -83.22 2.89 -18.80
CA TRP A 14 -84.13 3.54 -17.82
C TRP A 14 -84.76 2.53 -16.91
N LEU A 15 -84.81 2.84 -15.57
CA LEU A 15 -85.90 2.37 -14.68
C LEU A 15 -86.09 3.39 -13.58
N ARG A 16 -87.31 3.96 -13.56
CA ARG A 16 -87.88 4.80 -12.48
C ARG A 16 -88.31 3.92 -11.35
N GLY A 17 -88.01 4.28 -10.11
CA GLY A 17 -88.58 3.66 -8.96
C GLY A 17 -88.16 4.26 -7.63
N ALA A 18 -89.06 4.97 -7.04
CA ALA A 18 -89.29 5.22 -5.61
C ALA A 18 -88.17 5.80 -4.71
N VAL A 19 -88.38 7.02 -4.37
CA VAL A 19 -87.73 7.76 -3.26
C VAL A 19 -88.19 7.19 -1.92
N LEU A 20 -87.25 6.67 -1.12
CA LEU A 20 -87.38 6.61 0.34
C LEU A 20 -86.11 7.26 0.89
N GLY A 21 -86.31 8.44 1.48
CA GLY A 21 -85.26 9.19 2.12
C GLY A 21 -84.78 8.51 3.40
N LEU A 22 -83.53 7.99 3.32
CA LEU A 22 -82.80 7.68 4.53
C LEU A 22 -81.76 8.82 4.65
N ILE A 23 -81.98 9.71 5.59
CA ILE A 23 -80.98 10.68 6.02
C ILE A 23 -79.92 9.92 6.79
N THR A 24 -78.93 9.46 6.10
CA THR A 24 -77.66 9.00 6.71
C THR A 24 -76.90 10.25 7.13
N THR A 25 -76.92 10.56 8.43
CA THR A 25 -75.91 11.50 9.00
C THR A 25 -74.53 10.94 8.78
N ILE A 26 -73.81 11.48 7.75
CA ILE A 26 -72.40 11.25 7.60
C ILE A 26 -71.76 11.94 8.81
N VAL A 27 -71.41 11.14 9.82
CA VAL A 27 -70.51 11.57 10.86
C VAL A 27 -69.12 11.69 10.12
N ALA A 28 -68.76 12.92 9.79
CA ALA A 28 -67.44 13.22 9.31
C ALA A 28 -66.46 12.84 10.43
N THR A 29 -65.85 11.68 10.33
CA THR A 29 -64.72 11.35 11.18
C THR A 29 -63.63 12.38 10.86
N PRO A 30 -63.06 13.07 11.86
CA PRO A 30 -61.95 13.98 11.60
C PRO A 30 -60.85 13.19 10.91
N PRO A 31 -60.14 13.80 9.94
CA PRO A 31 -59.02 13.14 9.30
C PRO A 31 -58.06 12.69 10.40
N THR A 32 -57.92 11.40 10.54
CA THR A 32 -56.82 10.85 11.35
C THR A 32 -55.55 11.30 10.71
N HIS A 33 -54.95 12.39 11.19
CA HIS A 33 -53.59 12.73 10.85
C HIS A 33 -52.73 11.53 11.27
N ALA A 34 -52.39 10.68 10.30
CA ALA A 34 -51.39 9.69 10.52
C ALA A 34 -50.12 10.45 10.98
N LEU A 35 -49.73 10.21 12.23
CA LEU A 35 -48.48 10.73 12.74
C LEU A 35 -47.41 10.10 11.85
N ILE A 36 -46.95 10.85 10.83
CA ILE A 36 -45.78 10.49 10.09
C ILE A 36 -44.65 10.56 11.13
N PRO A 37 -43.97 9.43 11.42
CA PRO A 37 -42.89 9.48 12.37
C PRO A 37 -41.90 10.55 11.88
N TYR A 38 -41.55 11.49 12.75
CA TYR A 38 -40.51 12.45 12.43
C TYR A 38 -39.22 11.68 12.21
N VAL A 39 -38.76 11.61 10.95
CA VAL A 39 -37.45 11.07 10.60
C VAL A 39 -36.53 12.24 10.66
N TYR A 40 -35.59 12.20 11.59
CA TYR A 40 -34.51 13.18 11.65
C TYR A 40 -33.64 13.07 10.43
N GLU A 41 -33.59 14.12 9.63
CA GLU A 41 -32.67 14.25 8.49
C GLU A 41 -31.47 15.12 8.93
N PRO A 42 -30.27 14.55 9.07
CA PRO A 42 -29.12 15.32 9.48
C PRO A 42 -28.76 16.36 8.43
N SER A 43 -28.41 17.55 8.88
CA SER A 43 -27.93 18.62 8.00
C SER A 43 -26.59 18.24 7.32
N PRO A 44 -26.25 18.86 6.17
CA PRO A 44 -24.96 18.65 5.54
C PRO A 44 -23.76 18.96 6.46
N LEU A 45 -23.90 19.91 7.38
CA LEU A 45 -22.86 20.23 8.35
C LEU A 45 -22.67 19.12 9.40
N GLU A 46 -23.76 18.52 9.87
CA GLU A 46 -23.72 17.39 10.80
C GLU A 46 -23.12 16.14 10.14
N LEU A 47 -23.52 15.85 8.89
CA LEU A 47 -22.93 14.76 8.11
C LEU A 47 -21.42 14.98 7.89
N LYS A 48 -21.00 16.21 7.61
CA LYS A 48 -19.60 16.57 7.50
C LYS A 48 -18.85 16.37 8.82
N GLY A 49 -19.40 16.82 9.93
CA GLY A 49 -18.81 16.63 11.25
C GLY A 49 -18.66 15.16 11.59
N ALA A 50 -19.71 14.37 11.37
CA ALA A 50 -19.72 12.92 11.59
C ALA A 50 -18.67 12.21 10.71
N SER A 51 -18.60 12.53 9.42
CA SER A 51 -17.64 11.89 8.49
C SER A 51 -16.19 12.13 8.90
N ILE A 52 -15.85 13.37 9.31
CA ILE A 52 -14.50 13.71 9.78
C ILE A 52 -14.18 12.94 11.09
N GLY A 53 -15.14 12.85 12.01
CA GLY A 53 -14.99 12.07 13.25
C GLY A 53 -14.72 10.60 12.97
N ILE A 54 -15.52 9.97 12.11
CA ILE A 54 -15.37 8.59 11.69
C ILE A 54 -14.02 8.37 10.98
N GLY A 55 -13.63 9.27 10.07
CA GLY A 55 -12.34 9.21 9.36
C GLY A 55 -11.14 9.29 10.32
N ARG A 56 -11.24 10.12 11.38
CA ARG A 56 -10.21 10.21 12.42
C ARG A 56 -10.10 8.90 13.21
N THR A 57 -11.23 8.30 13.56
CA THR A 57 -11.24 6.98 14.24
C THR A 57 -10.63 5.90 13.34
N ALA A 58 -10.94 5.90 12.05
CA ALA A 58 -10.31 4.99 11.09
C ALA A 58 -8.79 5.16 11.05
N ALA A 59 -8.29 6.41 11.03
CA ALA A 59 -6.85 6.67 11.07
C ALA A 59 -6.20 6.20 12.39
N GLN A 60 -6.89 6.33 13.52
CA GLN A 60 -6.42 5.78 14.80
C GLN A 60 -6.33 4.26 14.80
N LEU A 61 -7.33 3.57 14.22
CA LEU A 61 -7.30 2.10 14.05
C LEU A 61 -6.13 1.64 13.20
N LEU A 62 -5.77 2.40 12.15
CA LEU A 62 -4.55 2.12 11.36
C LEU A 62 -3.28 2.19 12.21
N GLN A 63 -3.18 3.17 13.10
CA GLN A 63 -2.04 3.28 14.03
C GLN A 63 -1.98 2.12 15.02
N LEU A 64 -3.15 1.59 15.41
CA LEU A 64 -3.27 0.43 16.30
C LEU A 64 -3.09 -0.92 15.57
N GLY A 65 -2.78 -0.92 14.27
CA GLY A 65 -2.61 -2.13 13.49
C GLY A 65 -3.90 -2.89 13.18
N GLN A 66 -5.04 -2.19 13.14
CA GLN A 66 -6.38 -2.73 12.85
C GLN A 66 -6.90 -2.22 11.49
N PRO A 67 -6.27 -2.64 10.37
CA PRO A 67 -6.58 -2.07 9.06
C PRO A 67 -7.97 -2.51 8.52
N LYS A 68 -8.46 -3.69 8.89
CA LYS A 68 -9.77 -4.18 8.43
C LYS A 68 -10.90 -3.35 9.01
N GLU A 69 -10.85 -3.07 10.31
CA GLU A 69 -11.80 -2.23 11.04
C GLU A 69 -11.72 -0.77 10.55
N ALA A 70 -10.49 -0.29 10.32
CA ALA A 70 -10.26 1.02 9.73
C ALA A 70 -10.91 1.16 8.36
N ALA A 71 -10.82 0.13 7.49
CA ALA A 71 -11.43 0.14 6.17
C ALA A 71 -12.96 0.24 6.23
N LEU A 72 -13.61 -0.44 7.18
CA LEU A 72 -15.06 -0.34 7.37
C LEU A 72 -15.51 1.06 7.75
N LEU A 73 -14.81 1.70 8.71
CA LEU A 73 -15.13 3.06 9.13
C LEU A 73 -14.80 4.08 8.03
N ALA A 74 -13.65 3.94 7.36
CA ALA A 74 -13.28 4.82 6.26
C ALA A 74 -14.27 4.72 5.09
N ALA A 75 -14.78 3.52 4.76
CA ALA A 75 -15.82 3.32 3.77
C ALA A 75 -17.11 4.07 4.11
N LEU A 76 -17.51 4.10 5.39
CA LEU A 76 -18.65 4.90 5.84
C LEU A 76 -18.36 6.41 5.72
N ALA A 77 -17.16 6.84 6.13
CA ALA A 77 -16.78 8.24 6.09
C ALA A 77 -16.80 8.82 4.64
N VAL A 78 -16.27 8.08 3.65
CA VAL A 78 -16.29 8.52 2.24
C VAL A 78 -17.70 8.51 1.64
N ARG A 79 -18.62 7.66 2.13
CA ARG A 79 -20.03 7.70 1.71
C ARG A 79 -20.75 8.93 2.22
N LEU A 80 -20.44 9.37 3.44
CA LEU A 80 -21.02 10.57 4.03
C LEU A 80 -20.45 11.85 3.42
N GLN A 81 -19.18 11.84 3.01
CA GLN A 81 -18.53 12.99 2.40
C GLN A 81 -17.55 12.55 1.29
N PRO A 82 -18.07 12.32 0.07
CA PRO A 82 -17.27 11.78 -1.05
C PRO A 82 -16.30 12.80 -1.67
N GLU A 83 -16.39 14.08 -1.32
CA GLU A 83 -15.54 15.15 -1.87
C GLU A 83 -14.35 15.51 -0.96
N ASP A 84 -14.14 14.78 0.14
CA ASP A 84 -12.98 14.99 1.02
C ASP A 84 -11.86 13.98 0.68
N GLU A 85 -10.77 14.47 0.08
CA GLU A 85 -9.62 13.64 -0.35
C GLU A 85 -8.93 12.94 0.82
N ARG A 86 -9.00 13.53 2.03
CA ARG A 86 -8.35 12.97 3.22
C ARG A 86 -9.02 11.66 3.64
N LEU A 87 -10.35 11.59 3.52
CA LEU A 87 -11.11 10.38 3.83
C LEU A 87 -10.80 9.26 2.84
N TRP A 88 -10.70 9.59 1.54
CA TRP A 88 -10.26 8.65 0.52
C TRP A 88 -8.82 8.18 0.73
N SER A 89 -7.93 9.06 1.19
CA SER A 89 -6.54 8.70 1.52
C SER A 89 -6.48 7.70 2.69
N VAL A 90 -7.26 7.94 3.76
CA VAL A 90 -7.35 7.01 4.90
C VAL A 90 -7.95 5.68 4.47
N PHE A 91 -8.98 5.70 3.62
CA PHE A 91 -9.61 4.49 3.11
C PHE A 91 -8.64 3.66 2.26
N ALA A 92 -7.91 4.31 1.36
CA ALA A 92 -6.88 3.66 0.54
C ALA A 92 -5.78 3.03 1.40
N GLU A 93 -5.29 3.73 2.42
CA GLU A 93 -4.28 3.17 3.32
C GLU A 93 -4.79 1.96 4.10
N ALA A 94 -6.04 2.00 4.57
CA ALA A 94 -6.66 0.87 5.25
C ALA A 94 -6.78 -0.35 4.32
N GLN A 95 -7.17 -0.13 3.07
CA GLN A 95 -7.24 -1.16 2.04
C GLN A 95 -5.86 -1.75 1.70
N LEU A 96 -4.82 -0.90 1.55
CA LEU A 96 -3.44 -1.34 1.31
C LEU A 96 -2.93 -2.25 2.43
N ARG A 97 -3.13 -1.84 3.69
CA ARG A 97 -2.70 -2.62 4.85
C ARG A 97 -3.54 -3.89 5.05
N SER A 98 -4.74 -3.94 4.48
CA SER A 98 -5.60 -5.13 4.44
C SER A 98 -5.36 -6.02 3.21
N ASN A 99 -4.34 -5.71 2.41
CA ASN A 99 -4.00 -6.40 1.16
C ASN A 99 -5.11 -6.37 0.09
N GLN A 100 -5.96 -5.33 0.10
CA GLN A 100 -7.04 -5.10 -0.88
C GLN A 100 -6.53 -4.14 -1.98
N LEU A 101 -5.57 -4.62 -2.80
CA LEU A 101 -4.78 -3.76 -3.70
C LEU A 101 -5.63 -3.06 -4.77
N ASP A 102 -6.55 -3.77 -5.42
CA ASP A 102 -7.43 -3.20 -6.45
C ASP A 102 -8.33 -2.11 -5.87
N ALA A 103 -8.94 -2.37 -4.71
CA ALA A 103 -9.79 -1.39 -4.04
C ALA A 103 -8.99 -0.15 -3.62
N ALA A 104 -7.76 -0.34 -3.12
CA ALA A 104 -6.86 0.75 -2.76
C ALA A 104 -6.49 1.62 -3.97
N SER A 105 -6.25 1.01 -5.14
CA SER A 105 -6.00 1.73 -6.38
C SER A 105 -7.15 2.68 -6.75
N HIS A 106 -8.40 2.20 -6.67
CA HIS A 106 -9.58 3.03 -6.91
C HIS A 106 -9.70 4.20 -5.91
N SER A 107 -9.46 3.93 -4.63
CA SER A 107 -9.54 4.95 -3.59
C SER A 107 -8.45 6.00 -3.73
N LEU A 108 -7.21 5.60 -4.08
CA LEU A 108 -6.09 6.52 -4.38
C LEU A 108 -6.39 7.37 -5.61
N ALA A 109 -6.90 6.76 -6.69
CA ALA A 109 -7.27 7.49 -7.89
C ALA A 109 -8.34 8.57 -7.59
N ARG A 110 -9.35 8.23 -6.75
CA ARG A 110 -10.35 9.21 -6.33
C ARG A 110 -9.75 10.33 -5.47
N ALA A 111 -8.91 10.00 -4.50
CA ALA A 111 -8.21 11.01 -3.69
C ALA A 111 -7.37 11.95 -4.56
N LYS A 112 -6.64 11.41 -5.54
CA LYS A 112 -5.81 12.18 -6.47
C LYS A 112 -6.64 13.09 -7.38
N GLN A 113 -7.81 12.64 -7.86
CA GLN A 113 -8.74 13.49 -8.61
C GLN A 113 -9.20 14.71 -7.79
N LEU A 114 -9.44 14.50 -6.49
CA LEU A 114 -9.87 15.57 -5.59
C LEU A 114 -8.73 16.53 -5.23
N ASN A 115 -7.50 16.03 -5.12
CA ASN A 115 -6.33 16.82 -4.79
C ASN A 115 -5.07 16.38 -5.56
N PRO A 116 -4.94 16.74 -6.85
CA PRO A 116 -3.80 16.33 -7.67
C PRO A 116 -2.46 16.96 -7.25
N LYS A 117 -2.48 18.00 -6.42
CA LYS A 117 -1.27 18.68 -5.92
C LYS A 117 -0.69 18.06 -4.65
N LYS A 118 -1.29 17.01 -4.12
CA LYS A 118 -0.81 16.32 -2.91
C LYS A 118 0.20 15.22 -3.30
N ALA A 119 1.49 15.51 -3.18
CA ALA A 119 2.59 14.60 -3.55
C ALA A 119 2.43 13.18 -2.97
N GLY A 120 2.00 13.08 -1.70
CA GLY A 120 1.82 11.78 -1.02
C GLY A 120 0.86 10.82 -1.73
N LEU A 121 -0.10 11.31 -2.52
CA LEU A 121 -1.01 10.45 -3.29
C LEU A 121 -0.29 9.80 -4.48
N TRP A 122 0.61 10.54 -5.12
CA TRP A 122 1.47 10.01 -6.18
C TRP A 122 2.42 8.95 -5.65
N PHE A 123 3.03 9.20 -4.48
CA PHE A 123 3.93 8.23 -3.84
C PHE A 123 3.20 6.96 -3.41
N ALA A 124 1.99 7.08 -2.85
CA ALA A 124 1.18 5.92 -2.48
C ALA A 124 0.79 5.06 -3.70
N GLU A 125 0.42 5.70 -4.81
CA GLU A 125 0.10 4.99 -6.05
C GLU A 125 1.34 4.33 -6.67
N ALA A 126 2.50 4.98 -6.57
CA ALA A 126 3.78 4.42 -6.99
C ALA A 126 4.17 3.18 -6.18
N SER A 127 4.02 3.24 -4.85
CA SER A 127 4.28 2.07 -3.98
C SER A 127 3.35 0.90 -4.31
N LEU A 128 2.09 1.17 -4.66
CA LEU A 128 1.17 0.15 -5.15
C LEU A 128 1.65 -0.46 -6.47
N ALA A 129 2.09 0.38 -7.42
CA ALA A 129 2.62 -0.08 -8.71
C ALA A 129 3.88 -0.96 -8.54
N LEU A 130 4.75 -0.65 -7.57
CA LEU A 130 5.92 -1.49 -7.23
C LEU A 130 5.47 -2.86 -6.69
N ARG A 131 4.49 -2.90 -5.80
CA ARG A 131 3.94 -4.17 -5.27
C ARG A 131 3.30 -5.04 -6.35
N ASP A 132 2.70 -4.40 -7.36
CA ASP A 132 2.11 -5.07 -8.54
C ASP A 132 3.15 -5.41 -9.61
N ASN A 133 4.46 -5.26 -9.32
CA ASN A 133 5.55 -5.48 -10.25
C ASN A 133 5.44 -4.64 -11.55
N ARG A 134 4.98 -3.38 -11.43
CA ARG A 134 4.85 -2.40 -12.52
C ARG A 134 5.83 -1.23 -12.34
N PRO A 135 7.16 -1.48 -12.44
CA PRO A 135 8.18 -0.46 -12.14
C PRO A 135 8.16 0.74 -13.09
N ALA A 136 7.70 0.58 -14.33
CA ALA A 136 7.59 1.70 -15.26
C ALA A 136 6.53 2.73 -14.83
N ASP A 137 5.38 2.24 -14.37
CA ASP A 137 4.31 3.08 -13.85
C ASP A 137 4.76 3.78 -12.55
N ALA A 138 5.42 3.03 -11.66
CA ALA A 138 5.96 3.58 -10.43
C ALA A 138 6.93 4.73 -10.68
N VAL A 139 7.87 4.58 -11.63
CA VAL A 139 8.79 5.66 -12.02
C VAL A 139 8.05 6.91 -12.46
N SER A 140 7.04 6.78 -13.33
CA SER A 140 6.25 7.92 -13.82
C SER A 140 5.54 8.65 -12.68
N LEU A 141 4.95 7.90 -11.76
CA LEU A 141 4.25 8.43 -10.59
C LEU A 141 5.21 9.10 -9.60
N LEU A 142 6.38 8.47 -9.34
CA LEU A 142 7.39 9.03 -8.45
C LEU A 142 7.96 10.34 -8.98
N ILE A 143 8.22 10.44 -10.28
CA ILE A 143 8.70 11.69 -10.89
C ILE A 143 7.67 12.80 -10.69
N GLN A 144 6.39 12.55 -10.98
CA GLN A 144 5.33 13.54 -10.79
C GLN A 144 5.15 13.94 -9.31
N GLY A 145 5.26 12.98 -8.40
CA GLY A 145 5.22 13.27 -6.96
C GLY A 145 6.42 14.09 -6.50
N LEU A 146 7.63 13.82 -7.03
CA LEU A 146 8.86 14.53 -6.71
C LEU A 146 8.92 15.95 -7.31
N GLU A 147 8.17 16.24 -8.38
CA GLU A 147 7.96 17.62 -8.85
C GLU A 147 7.17 18.46 -7.83
N LEU A 148 6.29 17.82 -7.05
CA LEU A 148 5.49 18.46 -6.00
C LEU A 148 6.21 18.52 -4.64
N ASP A 149 7.00 17.48 -4.32
CA ASP A 149 7.80 17.36 -3.08
C ASP A 149 9.21 16.85 -3.40
N PRO A 150 10.14 17.73 -3.80
CA PRO A 150 11.49 17.35 -4.25
C PRO A 150 12.42 16.90 -3.12
N ASN A 151 12.00 16.99 -1.86
CA ASN A 151 12.84 16.63 -0.71
C ASN A 151 12.39 15.35 0.00
N ASN A 152 11.60 14.52 -0.66
CA ASN A 152 11.10 13.27 -0.10
C ASN A 152 12.12 12.13 -0.26
N ALA A 153 12.85 11.81 0.81
CA ALA A 153 13.85 10.75 0.81
C ALA A 153 13.24 9.37 0.49
N GLY A 154 12.04 9.08 1.01
CA GLY A 154 11.31 7.83 0.74
C GLY A 154 10.97 7.66 -0.73
N ALA A 155 10.51 8.74 -1.40
CA ALA A 155 10.19 8.70 -2.81
C ALA A 155 11.43 8.45 -3.68
N TYR A 156 12.58 9.03 -3.34
CA TYR A 156 13.85 8.69 -4.02
C TYR A 156 14.29 7.25 -3.76
N PHE A 157 14.06 6.72 -2.57
CA PHE A 157 14.33 5.32 -2.28
C PHE A 157 13.45 4.39 -3.14
N ASP A 158 12.15 4.66 -3.23
CA ASP A 158 11.23 3.91 -4.09
C ASP A 158 11.60 4.04 -5.57
N LEU A 159 12.05 5.22 -6.02
CA LEU A 159 12.56 5.44 -7.37
C LEU A 159 13.81 4.58 -7.64
N GLY A 160 14.71 4.49 -6.68
CA GLY A 160 15.87 3.59 -6.74
C GLY A 160 15.45 2.14 -6.91
N ASN A 161 14.50 1.66 -6.10
CA ASN A 161 13.95 0.30 -6.19
C ASN A 161 13.30 0.03 -7.56
N ALA A 162 12.47 0.97 -8.06
CA ALA A 162 11.86 0.87 -9.38
C ALA A 162 12.91 0.75 -10.50
N ARG A 163 14.01 1.51 -10.39
CA ARG A 163 15.11 1.48 -11.35
C ARG A 163 15.94 0.20 -11.27
N VAL A 164 16.12 -0.38 -10.07
CA VAL A 164 16.72 -1.73 -9.91
C VAL A 164 15.87 -2.77 -10.63
N MET A 165 14.53 -2.75 -10.44
CA MET A 165 13.61 -3.67 -11.11
C MET A 165 13.66 -3.54 -12.65
N GLN A 166 14.00 -2.36 -13.17
CA GLN A 166 14.25 -2.11 -14.59
C GLN A 166 15.69 -2.43 -15.05
N ALA A 167 16.53 -2.94 -14.17
CA ALA A 167 17.98 -3.14 -14.40
C ALA A 167 18.78 -1.86 -14.74
N ASN A 168 18.23 -0.67 -14.43
CA ASN A 168 18.87 0.62 -14.64
C ASN A 168 19.74 1.01 -13.44
N LEU A 169 20.83 0.24 -13.21
CA LEU A 169 21.61 0.29 -11.99
C LEU A 169 22.27 1.65 -11.71
N GLN A 170 22.72 2.36 -12.74
CA GLN A 170 23.35 3.66 -12.55
C GLN A 170 22.35 4.70 -12.03
N ILE A 171 21.15 4.77 -12.63
CA ILE A 171 20.10 5.69 -12.21
C ILE A 171 19.55 5.30 -10.82
N ALA A 172 19.48 3.99 -10.52
CA ALA A 172 19.12 3.51 -9.20
C ALA A 172 20.09 4.00 -8.12
N LEU A 173 21.40 3.91 -8.39
CA LEU A 173 22.43 4.40 -7.48
C LEU A 173 22.26 5.90 -7.18
N GLU A 174 22.05 6.72 -8.20
CA GLU A 174 21.83 8.17 -8.06
C GLU A 174 20.58 8.47 -7.20
N ALA A 175 19.50 7.72 -7.38
CA ALA A 175 18.28 7.87 -6.58
C ALA A 175 18.52 7.50 -5.11
N PHE A 176 19.21 6.38 -4.82
CA PHE A 176 19.57 6.00 -3.45
C PHE A 176 20.55 6.98 -2.80
N GLU A 177 21.49 7.54 -3.57
CA GLU A 177 22.40 8.58 -3.08
C GLU A 177 21.63 9.86 -2.72
N LYS A 178 20.64 10.24 -3.53
CA LYS A 178 19.76 11.38 -3.20
C LYS A 178 18.95 11.11 -1.94
N ALA A 179 18.36 9.91 -1.79
CA ALA A 179 17.63 9.50 -0.58
C ALA A 179 18.48 9.61 0.68
N SER A 180 19.70 9.02 0.66
CA SER A 180 20.62 9.07 1.81
C SER A 180 21.24 10.45 2.03
N GLY A 181 21.31 11.29 1.01
CA GLY A 181 21.74 12.69 1.11
C GLY A 181 20.70 13.55 1.83
N LEU A 182 19.41 13.33 1.55
CA LEU A 182 18.30 13.99 2.23
C LEU A 182 18.11 13.50 3.67
N GLN A 183 18.30 12.21 3.91
CA GLN A 183 18.20 11.59 5.22
C GLN A 183 19.43 10.70 5.50
N PRO A 184 20.49 11.23 6.15
CA PRO A 184 21.75 10.51 6.36
C PRO A 184 21.65 9.23 7.19
N THR A 185 20.58 9.08 8.00
CA THR A 185 20.28 7.91 8.82
C THR A 185 19.42 6.86 8.09
N PHE A 186 19.06 7.09 6.84
CA PHE A 186 18.27 6.16 6.02
C PHE A 186 19.18 5.01 5.57
N TRP A 187 19.41 4.08 6.48
CA TRP A 187 20.34 2.97 6.30
C TRP A 187 19.95 2.05 5.13
N GLU A 188 18.66 1.87 4.87
CA GLU A 188 18.15 1.08 3.73
C GLU A 188 18.64 1.64 2.38
N ALA A 189 18.60 2.97 2.24
CA ALA A 189 19.10 3.62 1.02
C ALA A 189 20.62 3.41 0.85
N VAL A 190 21.40 3.50 1.95
CA VAL A 190 22.84 3.22 1.91
C VAL A 190 23.12 1.74 1.64
N ASN A 191 22.30 0.83 2.19
CA ASN A 191 22.37 -0.61 1.92
C ASN A 191 22.16 -0.90 0.43
N ASN A 192 21.12 -0.33 -0.16
CA ASN A 192 20.80 -0.54 -1.57
C ASN A 192 21.85 0.07 -2.52
N GLN A 193 22.53 1.17 -2.13
CA GLN A 193 23.74 1.61 -2.83
C GLN A 193 24.81 0.51 -2.87
N GLY A 194 25.03 -0.18 -1.73
CA GLY A 194 25.95 -1.30 -1.64
C GLY A 194 25.58 -2.43 -2.60
N ILE A 195 24.30 -2.83 -2.63
CA ILE A 195 23.79 -3.87 -3.52
C ILE A 195 24.02 -3.48 -4.98
N VAL A 196 23.60 -2.28 -5.37
CA VAL A 196 23.77 -1.78 -6.75
C VAL A 196 25.24 -1.70 -7.16
N LEU A 197 26.10 -1.16 -6.30
CA LEU A 197 27.54 -1.08 -6.57
C LEU A 197 28.17 -2.47 -6.75
N PHE A 198 27.73 -3.45 -5.96
CA PHE A 198 28.20 -4.83 -6.09
C PHE A 198 27.78 -5.45 -7.42
N GLU A 199 26.51 -5.26 -7.82
CA GLU A 199 26.03 -5.70 -9.14
C GLU A 199 26.78 -5.04 -10.29
N MET A 200 27.21 -3.77 -10.15
CA MET A 200 28.05 -3.06 -11.11
C MET A 200 29.53 -3.53 -11.09
N GLY A 201 29.90 -4.48 -10.23
CA GLY A 201 31.27 -4.96 -10.06
C GLY A 201 32.19 -4.04 -9.25
N LYS A 202 31.67 -2.97 -8.66
CA LYS A 202 32.41 -2.00 -7.83
C LYS A 202 32.53 -2.49 -6.38
N ILE A 203 33.10 -3.68 -6.16
CA ILE A 203 33.09 -4.43 -4.91
C ILE A 203 33.64 -3.62 -3.73
N LYS A 204 34.77 -2.94 -3.90
CA LYS A 204 35.37 -2.12 -2.82
C LYS A 204 34.45 -0.99 -2.38
N ALA A 205 33.74 -0.36 -3.32
CA ALA A 205 32.78 0.70 -3.01
C ALA A 205 31.57 0.13 -2.29
N ALA A 206 31.06 -1.04 -2.68
CA ALA A 206 29.96 -1.73 -2.00
C ALA A 206 30.32 -2.06 -0.54
N ILE A 207 31.51 -2.61 -0.29
CA ILE A 207 32.02 -2.88 1.07
C ILE A 207 31.99 -1.61 1.93
N ASN A 208 32.46 -0.47 1.38
CA ASN A 208 32.45 0.79 2.12
C ASN A 208 31.03 1.26 2.47
N ARG A 209 30.05 1.05 1.56
CA ARG A 209 28.66 1.36 1.85
C ARG A 209 28.12 0.50 2.99
N TRP A 210 28.29 -0.82 2.94
CA TRP A 210 27.80 -1.72 3.99
C TRP A 210 28.52 -1.51 5.33
N ARG A 211 29.80 -1.22 5.36
CA ARG A 211 30.48 -0.82 6.59
C ARG A 211 29.87 0.44 7.22
N ARG A 212 29.51 1.44 6.39
CA ARG A 212 28.77 2.63 6.84
C ARG A 212 27.40 2.26 7.37
N VAL A 213 26.66 1.36 6.70
CA VAL A 213 25.35 0.87 7.19
C VAL A 213 25.49 0.29 8.60
N LEU A 214 26.49 -0.56 8.84
CA LEU A 214 26.67 -1.21 10.14
C LEU A 214 27.02 -0.23 11.29
N GLN A 215 27.47 0.99 10.95
CA GLN A 215 27.64 2.08 11.92
C GLN A 215 26.30 2.77 12.27
N ILE A 216 25.33 2.77 11.34
CA ILE A 216 24.00 3.36 11.53
C ILE A 216 23.05 2.35 12.17
N LYS A 217 22.99 1.15 11.58
CA LYS A 217 22.10 0.06 11.97
C LYS A 217 22.77 -1.28 11.72
N ARG A 218 22.86 -2.11 12.74
CA ARG A 218 23.20 -3.53 12.55
C ARG A 218 21.94 -4.27 12.13
N ASN A 219 22.03 -5.04 11.04
CA ASN A 219 20.92 -5.80 10.49
C ASN A 219 21.46 -6.96 9.66
N ALA A 220 20.72 -8.06 9.62
CA ALA A 220 21.11 -9.29 8.93
C ALA A 220 21.48 -9.06 7.46
N GLU A 221 20.72 -8.25 6.74
CA GLU A 221 20.92 -8.00 5.32
C GLU A 221 22.29 -7.41 5.01
N PRO A 222 22.66 -6.21 5.52
CA PRO A 222 23.97 -5.63 5.23
C PRO A 222 25.13 -6.48 5.80
N MET A 223 24.91 -7.22 6.89
CA MET A 223 25.94 -8.10 7.43
C MET A 223 26.26 -9.25 6.46
N LEU A 224 25.23 -9.92 5.92
CA LEU A 224 25.45 -11.03 5.00
C LEU A 224 25.98 -10.53 3.63
N ALA A 225 25.46 -9.42 3.14
CA ALA A 225 25.94 -8.81 1.90
C ALA A 225 27.43 -8.41 2.00
N LEU A 226 27.83 -7.79 3.12
CA LEU A 226 29.22 -7.47 3.41
C LEU A 226 30.09 -8.73 3.52
N ALA A 227 29.60 -9.77 4.21
CA ALA A 227 30.30 -11.05 4.33
C ALA A 227 30.56 -11.69 2.97
N ALA A 228 29.57 -11.72 2.08
CA ALA A 228 29.72 -12.23 0.72
C ALA A 228 30.76 -11.45 -0.09
N ALA A 229 30.73 -10.11 0.02
CA ALA A 229 31.70 -9.25 -0.67
C ALA A 229 33.13 -9.42 -0.14
N LEU A 230 33.32 -9.53 1.17
CA LEU A 230 34.61 -9.79 1.79
C LEU A 230 35.15 -11.15 1.42
N ASN A 231 34.30 -12.18 1.41
CA ASN A 231 34.68 -13.55 1.01
C ASN A 231 35.11 -13.62 -0.47
N GLN A 232 34.53 -12.77 -1.33
CA GLN A 232 34.94 -12.71 -2.73
C GLN A 232 36.36 -12.14 -2.90
N ILE A 233 36.78 -11.21 -2.01
CA ILE A 233 38.14 -10.65 -2.04
C ILE A 233 39.15 -11.56 -1.33
N ASN A 234 38.76 -12.08 -0.16
CA ASN A 234 39.58 -12.94 0.68
C ASN A 234 38.78 -14.14 1.16
N PRO A 235 38.76 -15.26 0.44
CA PRO A 235 37.96 -16.43 0.76
C PRO A 235 38.27 -16.96 2.16
N GLY A 236 37.20 -17.18 2.95
CA GLY A 236 37.29 -17.73 4.30
C GLY A 236 37.82 -16.75 5.35
N SER A 237 37.83 -15.44 5.08
CA SER A 237 38.26 -14.46 6.06
C SER A 237 37.44 -14.53 7.35
N THR A 238 38.09 -14.37 8.51
CA THR A 238 37.44 -14.44 9.82
C THR A 238 36.29 -13.41 9.95
N GLU A 239 36.48 -12.21 9.40
CA GLU A 239 35.47 -11.14 9.40
C GLU A 239 34.23 -11.61 8.61
N ALA A 240 34.41 -12.18 7.40
CA ALA A 240 33.31 -12.65 6.57
C ALA A 240 32.50 -13.76 7.25
N LEU A 241 33.20 -14.76 7.82
CA LEU A 241 32.57 -15.87 8.52
C LEU A 241 31.81 -15.42 9.77
N ALA A 242 32.38 -14.49 10.56
CA ALA A 242 31.74 -13.95 11.74
C ALA A 242 30.47 -13.17 11.40
N LEU A 243 30.50 -12.31 10.35
CA LEU A 243 29.34 -11.56 9.88
C LEU A 243 28.23 -12.48 9.34
N ALA A 244 28.59 -13.51 8.56
CA ALA A 244 27.64 -14.47 8.03
C ALA A 244 26.93 -15.26 9.16
N ASN A 245 27.68 -15.73 10.16
CA ASN A 245 27.10 -16.40 11.34
C ASN A 245 26.11 -15.48 12.07
N GLN A 246 26.46 -14.21 12.30
CA GLN A 246 25.57 -13.25 12.97
C GLN A 246 24.33 -12.96 12.14
N ALA A 247 24.48 -12.75 10.83
CA ALA A 247 23.37 -12.47 9.92
C ALA A 247 22.34 -13.60 9.89
N LEU A 248 22.80 -14.85 9.76
CA LEU A 248 21.94 -16.05 9.72
C LEU A 248 21.27 -16.32 11.08
N ALA A 249 21.91 -15.95 12.19
CA ALA A 249 21.31 -16.05 13.51
C ALA A 249 20.23 -15.00 13.74
N GLU A 250 20.39 -13.77 13.19
CA GLU A 250 19.44 -12.68 13.32
C GLU A 250 18.22 -12.87 12.40
N ASN A 251 18.45 -13.26 11.14
CA ASN A 251 17.37 -13.56 10.19
C ASN A 251 17.74 -14.77 9.33
N PRO A 252 17.23 -15.97 9.69
CA PRO A 252 17.51 -17.21 8.96
C PRO A 252 16.98 -17.21 7.53
N ASN A 253 16.00 -16.38 7.17
CA ASN A 253 15.42 -16.36 5.84
C ASN A 253 16.43 -15.98 4.74
N TYR A 254 17.53 -15.29 5.10
CA TYR A 254 18.58 -14.97 4.14
C TYR A 254 19.35 -16.18 3.60
N VAL A 255 19.19 -17.39 4.16
CA VAL A 255 19.69 -18.62 3.54
C VAL A 255 18.90 -18.97 2.27
N LEU A 256 17.66 -18.48 2.12
CA LEU A 256 16.75 -18.81 1.04
C LEU A 256 16.95 -17.85 -0.15
N LEU A 257 17.19 -18.42 -1.32
CA LEU A 257 17.36 -17.65 -2.57
C LEU A 257 16.12 -16.80 -2.91
N ARG A 258 14.91 -17.30 -2.61
CA ARG A 258 13.67 -16.56 -2.83
C ARG A 258 13.65 -15.26 -2.00
N HIS A 259 14.00 -15.33 -0.70
CA HIS A 259 14.03 -14.18 0.18
C HIS A 259 15.04 -13.13 -0.31
N GLN A 260 16.24 -13.55 -0.72
CA GLN A 260 17.24 -12.65 -1.32
C GLN A 260 16.70 -11.94 -2.58
N LYS A 261 15.92 -12.64 -3.43
CA LYS A 261 15.26 -12.03 -4.61
C LYS A 261 14.20 -11.02 -4.21
N GLU A 262 13.38 -11.31 -3.20
CA GLU A 262 12.37 -10.40 -2.66
C GLU A 262 13.00 -9.12 -2.10
N GLN A 263 14.23 -9.22 -1.53
CA GLN A 263 15.04 -8.07 -1.11
C GLN A 263 15.79 -7.37 -2.26
N LEU A 264 15.44 -7.65 -3.51
CA LEU A 264 16.04 -7.09 -4.72
C LEU A 264 17.54 -7.34 -4.88
N TRP A 265 18.06 -8.41 -4.25
CA TRP A 265 19.45 -8.82 -4.49
C TRP A 265 19.63 -9.29 -5.93
N GLY A 266 20.60 -8.70 -6.62
CA GLY A 266 20.95 -9.08 -7.98
C GLY A 266 21.69 -10.42 -8.06
N GLU A 267 21.94 -10.88 -9.26
CA GLU A 267 22.53 -12.19 -9.51
C GLU A 267 23.92 -12.35 -8.93
N ARG A 268 24.77 -11.30 -9.06
CA ARG A 268 26.17 -11.37 -8.58
C ARG A 268 26.24 -11.53 -7.06
N LEU A 269 25.43 -10.77 -6.31
CA LEU A 269 25.40 -10.84 -4.85
C LEU A 269 24.87 -12.20 -4.36
N ARG A 270 23.82 -12.71 -5.01
CA ARG A 270 23.26 -14.03 -4.69
C ARG A 270 24.25 -15.16 -4.94
N GLN A 271 24.98 -15.12 -6.05
CA GLN A 271 26.05 -16.11 -6.35
C GLN A 271 27.19 -16.00 -5.34
N ALA A 272 27.66 -14.80 -5.01
CA ALA A 272 28.68 -14.58 -4.01
C ALA A 272 28.26 -15.09 -2.62
N THR A 273 26.99 -14.87 -2.25
CA THR A 273 26.42 -15.38 -1.01
C THR A 273 26.32 -16.90 -1.01
N SER A 274 25.80 -17.50 -2.08
CA SER A 274 25.76 -18.96 -2.22
C SER A 274 27.16 -19.58 -2.06
N HIS A 275 28.17 -19.00 -2.70
CA HIS A 275 29.56 -19.45 -2.55
C HIS A 275 30.09 -19.30 -1.10
N LEU A 276 29.79 -18.19 -0.43
CA LEU A 276 30.14 -18.01 0.98
C LEU A 276 29.52 -19.09 1.86
N LEU A 277 28.23 -19.39 1.66
CA LEU A 277 27.47 -20.35 2.48
C LEU A 277 27.91 -21.81 2.30
N THR A 278 28.67 -22.14 1.24
CA THR A 278 29.28 -23.47 1.09
C THR A 278 30.54 -23.66 1.95
N ASN A 279 31.01 -22.61 2.64
CA ASN A 279 32.20 -22.71 3.48
C ASN A 279 31.96 -23.71 4.66
N PRO A 280 32.85 -24.70 4.88
CA PRO A 280 32.68 -25.71 5.94
C PRO A 280 32.50 -25.11 7.34
N ASN A 281 33.11 -23.95 7.62
CA ASN A 281 33.00 -23.25 8.91
C ASN A 281 31.63 -22.62 9.14
N LEU A 282 30.78 -22.50 8.11
CA LEU A 282 29.40 -22.00 8.21
C LEU A 282 28.36 -23.12 8.22
N ARG A 283 28.75 -24.41 8.02
CA ARG A 283 27.80 -25.52 7.90
C ARG A 283 26.77 -25.50 9.00
N SER A 284 27.18 -25.47 10.27
CA SER A 284 26.27 -25.49 11.41
C SER A 284 25.34 -24.24 11.48
N ALA A 285 25.80 -23.07 11.01
CA ALA A 285 24.97 -21.88 10.95
C ALA A 285 23.94 -21.97 9.80
N VAL A 286 24.32 -22.51 8.66
CA VAL A 286 23.44 -22.73 7.50
C VAL A 286 22.37 -23.75 7.85
N GLU A 287 22.72 -24.92 8.40
CA GLU A 287 21.77 -25.97 8.83
C GLU A 287 20.75 -25.41 9.84
N ARG A 288 21.18 -24.60 10.82
CA ARG A 288 20.26 -23.94 11.75
C ARG A 288 19.36 -22.94 11.07
N ALA A 289 19.89 -22.15 10.13
CA ALA A 289 19.10 -21.17 9.39
C ALA A 289 18.06 -21.87 8.50
N GLU A 290 18.44 -22.93 7.79
CA GLU A 290 17.51 -23.72 6.96
C GLU A 290 16.38 -24.34 7.78
N ALA A 291 16.68 -24.81 9.01
CA ALA A 291 15.68 -25.38 9.91
C ALA A 291 14.71 -24.34 10.48
N ASN A 292 15.11 -23.06 10.56
CA ASN A 292 14.33 -21.98 11.15
C ASN A 292 13.78 -20.98 10.10
N ALA A 293 14.16 -21.13 8.84
CA ALA A 293 13.65 -20.27 7.78
C ALA A 293 12.19 -20.59 7.45
N ASP A 294 11.39 -19.53 7.26
CA ASP A 294 9.99 -19.66 6.85
C ASP A 294 9.89 -20.23 5.43
N THR A 295 9.58 -21.51 5.33
CA THR A 295 9.42 -22.20 4.05
C THR A 295 8.03 -22.00 3.42
N ASN A 296 7.08 -21.39 4.15
CA ASN A 296 5.65 -21.31 3.82
C ASN A 296 5.14 -19.89 3.43
N GLN A 297 6.02 -18.97 3.07
CA GLN A 297 5.58 -17.67 2.53
C GLN A 297 5.57 -17.64 1.00
#